data_0b1d54babf97a36d6187c5caa3fd8f4a
#
_entry.id   0b1d54babf97a36d6187c5caa3fd8f4a
#
_cell.length_a   1.000
_cell.length_b   1.000
_cell.length_c   1.000
_cell.angle_alpha   90.00
_cell.angle_beta   90.00
_cell.angle_gamma   90.00
#
_symmetry.space_group_name_H-M   'P 1'
#
loop_
_entity.id
_entity.type
_entity.pdbx_description
1 polymer ?
#
loop_
_entity_poly.entity_id
_entity_poly.type
_entity_poly.pdbx_seq_one_letter_code
_entity_poly.pdbx_strand_id
1 'polypeptide(L)'
;SKEIFNVYCGGLNMQAALLFLLFSFLIILGILISMLYVVRQQSVAIVERFGRYQKIATSGIHMRLPFGIDKIAARIQLRLLQSEIVVETKTKDNVFVMMNVATQYRVNEQNVTDAYYKLMRPEAQIKSYIEDALRSSVPKLTLDELFEKKDEIALEVQHQVAEEMTTYGYIIVKTLITKVEPDAEVKQSMNEINAAQRKRVAAQELAEADKIKIVTAAEAEVGRPSGLRKT
;
A
#
# COMPACT_ATOMS: atom_id res chain seq x y z
N SER A 1 75.46 -2.59 42.33
CA SER A 1 74.08 -2.25 42.70
C SER A 1 73.38 -1.30 41.71
N LYS A 2 74.05 -0.42 40.99
CA LYS A 2 73.46 0.54 40.06
C LYS A 2 73.06 -0.09 38.72
N GLU A 3 73.73 -1.10 38.24
CA GLU A 3 73.43 -1.76 36.98
C GLU A 3 72.19 -2.64 37.06
N ILE A 4 71.92 -3.30 38.18
CA ILE A 4 70.76 -4.13 38.42
C ILE A 4 69.50 -3.27 38.48
N PHE A 5 69.57 -2.07 39.09
CA PHE A 5 68.45 -1.13 39.15
C PHE A 5 68.08 -0.57 37.79
N ASN A 6 69.05 -0.32 36.89
CA ASN A 6 68.74 0.15 35.51
C ASN A 6 68.17 -0.92 34.64
N VAL A 7 68.48 -2.19 34.80
CA VAL A 7 67.86 -3.30 34.04
C VAL A 7 66.40 -3.52 34.42
N TYR A 8 66.09 -3.43 35.73
CA TYR A 8 64.73 -3.54 36.19
C TYR A 8 63.88 -2.32 35.83
N CYS A 9 64.36 -1.12 35.88
CA CYS A 9 63.67 0.09 35.45
C CYS A 9 63.47 0.12 33.92
N GLY A 10 64.46 -0.31 33.14
CA GLY A 10 64.38 -0.41 31.68
C GLY A 10 63.38 -1.47 31.23
N GLY A 11 63.32 -2.62 31.91
CA GLY A 11 62.34 -3.70 31.63
C GLY A 11 60.96 -3.33 32.00
N LEU A 12 60.72 -2.64 33.14
CA LEU A 12 59.39 -2.16 33.53
C LEU A 12 58.86 -1.10 32.57
N ASN A 13 59.73 -0.20 32.11
CA ASN A 13 59.34 0.81 31.11
C ASN A 13 59.03 0.20 29.76
N MET A 14 59.75 -0.84 29.32
CA MET A 14 59.49 -1.54 28.06
C MET A 14 58.20 -2.35 28.11
N GLN A 15 57.90 -3.03 29.21
CA GLN A 15 56.62 -3.74 29.42
C GLN A 15 55.45 -2.75 29.51
N ALA A 16 55.60 -1.66 30.22
CA ALA A 16 54.57 -0.61 30.28
C ALA A 16 54.32 0.01 28.91
N ALA A 17 55.37 0.25 28.12
CA ALA A 17 55.23 0.76 26.74
C ALA A 17 54.50 -0.25 25.82
N LEU A 18 54.80 -1.54 25.93
CA LEU A 18 54.08 -2.59 25.18
C LEU A 18 52.58 -2.68 25.57
N LEU A 19 52.30 -2.62 26.88
CA LEU A 19 50.91 -2.61 27.35
C LEU A 19 50.15 -1.36 26.85
N PHE A 20 50.77 -0.21 26.86
CA PHE A 20 50.21 1.03 26.34
C PHE A 20 49.93 0.95 24.84
N LEU A 21 50.86 0.40 24.05
CA LEU A 21 50.66 0.18 22.61
C LEU A 21 49.51 -0.80 22.33
N LEU A 22 49.46 -1.90 23.09
CA LEU A 22 48.36 -2.88 22.95
C LEU A 22 47.02 -2.28 23.31
N PHE A 23 46.93 -1.49 24.38
CA PHE A 23 45.71 -0.78 24.79
C PHE A 23 45.30 0.26 23.75
N SER A 24 46.23 1.05 23.23
CA SER A 24 46.00 2.01 22.15
C SER A 24 45.50 1.31 20.87
N PHE A 25 46.10 0.19 20.51
CA PHE A 25 45.68 -0.62 19.37
C PHE A 25 44.26 -1.14 19.53
N LEU A 26 43.87 -1.64 20.72
CA LEU A 26 42.50 -2.09 21.02
C LEU A 26 41.49 -0.96 20.94
N ILE A 27 41.84 0.23 21.41
CA ILE A 27 40.99 1.43 21.30
C ILE A 27 40.78 1.79 19.82
N ILE A 28 41.84 1.86 19.04
CA ILE A 28 41.75 2.17 17.60
C ILE A 28 40.89 1.12 16.87
N LEU A 29 41.13 -0.15 17.18
CA LEU A 29 40.34 -1.24 16.60
C LEU A 29 38.86 -1.15 16.98
N GLY A 30 38.53 -0.83 18.23
CA GLY A 30 37.18 -0.60 18.70
C GLY A 30 36.49 0.58 17.97
N ILE A 31 37.23 1.67 17.75
CA ILE A 31 36.75 2.81 16.98
C ILE A 31 36.46 2.41 15.52
N LEU A 32 37.36 1.68 14.87
CA LEU A 32 37.20 1.20 13.50
C LEU A 32 35.97 0.30 13.36
N ILE A 33 35.74 -0.62 14.27
CA ILE A 33 34.56 -1.50 14.27
C ILE A 33 33.28 -0.68 14.48
N SER A 34 33.30 0.33 15.36
CA SER A 34 32.17 1.22 15.62
C SER A 34 31.80 2.09 14.43
N MET A 35 32.70 2.29 13.47
CA MET A 35 32.41 3.03 12.23
C MET A 35 31.55 2.24 11.24
N LEU A 36 31.56 0.91 11.33
CA LEU A 36 30.83 0.07 10.40
C LEU A 36 29.36 -0.05 10.80
N TYR A 37 28.46 0.06 9.81
CA TYR A 37 27.06 -0.24 9.99
C TYR A 37 26.50 -0.94 8.77
N VAL A 38 25.44 -1.75 8.98
CA VAL A 38 24.79 -2.53 7.94
C VAL A 38 23.40 -1.96 7.66
N VAL A 39 23.10 -1.78 6.40
CA VAL A 39 21.77 -1.44 5.90
C VAL A 39 21.15 -2.70 5.28
N ARG A 40 19.96 -3.05 5.74
CA ARG A 40 19.23 -4.25 5.24
C ARG A 40 18.77 -4.04 3.81
N GLN A 41 18.62 -5.15 3.10
CA GLN A 41 18.05 -5.12 1.74
C GLN A 41 16.62 -4.55 1.74
N GLN A 42 16.24 -3.86 0.65
CA GLN A 42 14.96 -3.15 0.53
C GLN A 42 14.78 -2.07 1.62
N SER A 43 15.87 -1.50 2.09
CA SER A 43 15.87 -0.32 2.94
C SER A 43 17.04 0.59 2.60
N VAL A 44 16.89 1.86 2.91
CA VAL A 44 17.94 2.87 2.80
C VAL A 44 18.08 3.59 4.13
N ALA A 45 19.29 4.02 4.44
CA ALA A 45 19.56 4.84 5.61
C ALA A 45 19.94 6.25 5.18
N ILE A 46 19.28 7.25 5.75
CA ILE A 46 19.62 8.66 5.57
C ILE A 46 20.67 8.99 6.62
N VAL A 47 21.82 9.46 6.15
CA VAL A 47 22.94 9.87 7.01
C VAL A 47 23.03 11.39 7.03
N GLU A 48 22.95 11.95 8.21
CA GLU A 48 23.15 13.37 8.50
C GLU A 48 24.52 13.59 9.14
N ARG A 49 25.14 14.70 8.77
CA ARG A 49 26.36 15.21 9.41
C ARG A 49 26.05 16.56 10.04
N PHE A 50 26.18 16.67 11.34
CA PHE A 50 25.84 17.90 12.09
C PHE A 50 24.43 18.40 11.78
N GLY A 51 23.44 17.50 11.62
CA GLY A 51 22.05 17.86 11.31
C GLY A 51 21.78 18.27 9.86
N ARG A 52 22.76 18.13 8.96
CA ARG A 52 22.58 18.36 7.52
C ARG A 52 22.61 17.05 6.77
N TYR A 53 21.74 16.89 5.79
CA TYR A 53 21.79 15.76 4.88
C TYR A 53 23.18 15.61 4.24
N GLN A 54 23.76 14.42 4.32
CA GLN A 54 25.05 14.10 3.73
C GLN A 54 24.93 13.10 2.58
N LYS A 55 24.30 11.96 2.81
CA LYS A 55 24.16 10.89 1.80
C LYS A 55 23.04 9.92 2.15
N ILE A 56 22.61 9.18 1.13
CA ILE A 56 21.79 7.97 1.27
C ILE A 56 22.72 6.77 1.23
N ALA A 57 22.61 5.90 2.22
CA ALA A 57 23.27 4.60 2.23
C ALA A 57 22.29 3.52 1.77
N THR A 58 22.58 2.89 0.66
CA THR A 58 21.83 1.76 0.10
C THR A 58 22.09 0.48 0.90
N SER A 59 21.50 -0.66 0.50
CA SER A 59 21.75 -1.95 1.16
C SER A 59 23.22 -2.35 1.10
N GLY A 60 23.76 -2.85 2.22
CA GLY A 60 25.15 -3.28 2.34
C GLY A 60 25.84 -2.74 3.57
N ILE A 61 27.18 -2.88 3.58
CA ILE A 61 28.05 -2.41 4.66
C ILE A 61 28.54 -0.99 4.31
N HIS A 62 28.36 -0.07 5.23
CA HIS A 62 28.79 1.32 5.09
C HIS A 62 29.60 1.77 6.28
N MET A 63 30.42 2.81 6.06
CA MET A 63 31.20 3.48 7.08
C MET A 63 30.58 4.82 7.43
N ARG A 64 30.56 5.13 8.72
CA ARG A 64 30.18 6.43 9.28
C ARG A 64 31.32 6.97 10.15
N LEU A 65 31.43 8.29 10.24
CA LEU A 65 32.36 8.92 11.16
C LEU A 65 31.92 8.69 12.61
N PRO A 66 32.87 8.31 13.51
CA PRO A 66 32.58 8.10 14.92
C PRO A 66 32.29 9.42 15.65
N PHE A 67 32.09 9.35 16.97
CA PHE A 67 31.87 10.50 17.85
C PHE A 67 30.61 11.34 17.54
N GLY A 68 29.58 10.73 16.89
CA GLY A 68 28.31 11.44 16.64
C GLY A 68 28.35 12.44 15.48
N ILE A 69 29.47 12.52 14.73
CA ILE A 69 29.60 13.39 13.55
C ILE A 69 28.58 12.96 12.49
N ASP A 70 28.58 11.66 12.16
CA ASP A 70 27.61 11.08 11.25
C ASP A 70 26.52 10.35 12.05
N LYS A 71 25.27 10.78 11.88
CA LYS A 71 24.09 10.18 12.52
C LYS A 71 23.17 9.56 11.46
N ILE A 72 22.67 8.37 11.72
CA ILE A 72 21.58 7.80 10.93
C ILE A 72 20.29 8.49 11.39
N ALA A 73 19.76 9.37 10.56
CA ALA A 73 18.56 10.12 10.84
C ALA A 73 17.32 9.22 10.76
N ALA A 74 17.24 8.39 9.71
CA ALA A 74 16.16 7.44 9.51
C ALA A 74 16.60 6.24 8.69
N ARG A 75 15.83 5.15 8.84
CA ARG A 75 15.87 3.98 7.97
C ARG A 75 14.54 3.85 7.29
N ILE A 76 14.51 4.03 5.98
CA ILE A 76 13.29 4.02 5.18
C ILE A 76 13.19 2.69 4.45
N GLN A 77 12.01 2.08 4.51
CA GLN A 77 11.72 0.85 3.78
C GLN A 77 11.27 1.20 2.36
N LEU A 78 11.83 0.49 1.38
CA LEU A 78 11.47 0.64 -0.04
C LEU A 78 10.42 -0.39 -0.48
N ARG A 79 9.98 -1.25 0.45
CA ARG A 79 8.96 -2.26 0.19
C ARG A 79 7.61 -1.62 -0.11
N LEU A 80 6.80 -2.37 -0.82
CA LEU A 80 5.40 -2.01 -1.02
C LEU A 80 4.66 -2.04 0.32
N LEU A 81 3.99 -0.96 0.63
CA LEU A 81 3.13 -0.78 1.80
C LEU A 81 1.68 -0.70 1.33
N GLN A 82 0.75 -1.11 2.17
CA GLN A 82 -0.68 -0.99 1.92
C GLN A 82 -1.32 -0.25 3.08
N SER A 83 -2.18 0.71 2.74
CA SER A 83 -3.04 1.42 3.69
C SER A 83 -4.49 1.13 3.34
N GLU A 84 -5.29 0.81 4.36
CA GLU A 84 -6.72 0.63 4.25
C GLU A 84 -7.43 1.86 4.82
N ILE A 85 -8.28 2.44 4.02
CA ILE A 85 -8.94 3.72 4.30
C ILE A 85 -10.44 3.50 4.19
N VAL A 86 -11.17 3.89 5.20
CA VAL A 86 -12.64 3.90 5.19
C VAL A 86 -13.09 5.33 4.97
N VAL A 87 -13.88 5.54 3.91
CA VAL A 87 -14.42 6.84 3.53
C VAL A 87 -15.94 6.78 3.54
N GLU A 88 -16.55 7.69 4.26
CA GLU A 88 -18.00 7.91 4.20
C GLU A 88 -18.29 9.08 3.28
N THR A 89 -19.21 8.88 2.34
CA THR A 89 -19.62 9.89 1.37
C THR A 89 -21.08 9.68 0.98
N LYS A 90 -21.60 10.59 0.16
CA LYS A 90 -23.00 10.58 -0.27
C LYS A 90 -23.06 10.57 -1.79
N THR A 91 -23.91 9.72 -2.35
CA THR A 91 -24.16 9.62 -3.79
C THR A 91 -25.11 10.71 -4.27
N LYS A 92 -25.26 10.85 -5.60
CA LYS A 92 -26.15 11.80 -6.25
C LYS A 92 -27.61 11.60 -5.86
N ASP A 93 -28.03 10.36 -5.64
CA ASP A 93 -29.39 9.95 -5.20
C ASP A 93 -29.57 10.04 -3.68
N ASN A 94 -28.68 10.76 -2.99
CA ASN A 94 -28.74 11.04 -1.56
C ASN A 94 -28.54 9.83 -0.63
N VAL A 95 -27.95 8.75 -1.12
CA VAL A 95 -27.61 7.58 -0.32
C VAL A 95 -26.24 7.75 0.33
N PHE A 96 -26.15 7.53 1.65
CA PHE A 96 -24.87 7.44 2.33
C PHE A 96 -24.22 6.10 2.06
N VAL A 97 -22.94 6.14 1.74
CA VAL A 97 -22.14 4.95 1.43
C VAL A 97 -20.83 4.97 2.20
N MET A 98 -20.49 3.84 2.78
CA MET A 98 -19.16 3.59 3.34
C MET A 98 -18.33 2.81 2.32
N MET A 99 -17.18 3.37 1.97
CA MET A 99 -16.27 2.79 0.97
C MET A 99 -14.97 2.40 1.64
N ASN A 100 -14.54 1.15 1.45
CA ASN A 100 -13.22 0.70 1.87
C ASN A 100 -12.29 0.76 0.67
N VAL A 101 -11.21 1.52 0.82
CA VAL A 101 -10.21 1.75 -0.22
C VAL A 101 -8.87 1.22 0.25
N ALA A 102 -8.29 0.30 -0.49
CA ALA A 102 -6.95 -0.21 -0.27
C ALA A 102 -5.99 0.47 -1.24
N THR A 103 -4.99 1.19 -0.71
CA THR A 103 -3.99 1.88 -1.52
C THR A 103 -2.62 1.30 -1.25
N GLN A 104 -1.97 0.86 -2.32
CA GLN A 104 -0.61 0.33 -2.31
C GLN A 104 0.35 1.42 -2.76
N TYR A 105 1.36 1.68 -1.95
CA TYR A 105 2.36 2.72 -2.20
C TYR A 105 3.74 2.28 -1.76
N ARG A 106 4.76 2.91 -2.30
CA ARG A 106 6.16 2.74 -1.91
C ARG A 106 6.92 4.04 -2.02
N VAL A 107 8.06 4.11 -1.35
CA VAL A 107 8.99 5.23 -1.51
C VAL A 107 9.73 5.10 -2.85
N ASN A 108 9.87 6.20 -3.56
CA ASN A 108 10.70 6.28 -4.76
C ASN A 108 12.18 6.26 -4.36
N GLU A 109 12.94 5.29 -4.86
CA GLU A 109 14.36 5.14 -4.55
C GLU A 109 15.20 6.36 -4.92
N GLN A 110 14.78 7.10 -5.94
CA GLN A 110 15.47 8.30 -6.41
C GLN A 110 15.18 9.54 -5.53
N ASN A 111 14.02 9.58 -4.87
CA ASN A 111 13.54 10.75 -4.12
C ASN A 111 13.30 10.44 -2.63
N VAL A 112 14.13 9.56 -2.05
CA VAL A 112 14.03 9.18 -0.63
C VAL A 112 14.19 10.37 0.31
N THR A 113 15.02 11.34 -0.05
CA THR A 113 15.20 12.59 0.72
C THR A 113 13.92 13.38 0.84
N ASP A 114 13.17 13.49 -0.25
CA ASP A 114 11.90 14.21 -0.27
C ASP A 114 10.87 13.49 0.60
N ALA A 115 10.82 12.17 0.53
CA ALA A 115 9.93 11.34 1.33
C ALA A 115 10.17 11.49 2.84
N TYR A 116 11.42 11.74 3.25
CA TYR A 116 11.75 11.90 4.66
C TYR A 116 11.60 13.34 5.15
N TYR A 117 12.13 14.33 4.39
CA TYR A 117 12.19 15.70 4.86
C TYR A 117 10.94 16.53 4.56
N LYS A 118 10.20 16.20 3.48
CA LYS A 118 9.01 16.96 3.09
C LYS A 118 7.72 16.44 3.71
N LEU A 119 7.65 15.16 4.07
CA LEU A 119 6.41 14.54 4.54
C LEU A 119 6.61 13.73 5.81
N MET A 120 5.99 14.18 6.91
CA MET A 120 6.13 13.53 8.21
C MET A 120 5.24 12.29 8.36
N ARG A 121 4.01 12.32 7.85
CA ARG A 121 3.01 11.25 7.99
C ARG A 121 2.40 10.91 6.63
N PRO A 122 3.06 10.06 5.83
CA PRO A 122 2.60 9.73 4.48
C PRO A 122 1.22 9.06 4.47
N GLU A 123 0.94 8.16 5.40
CA GLU A 123 -0.35 7.47 5.47
C GLU A 123 -1.51 8.42 5.70
N ALA A 124 -1.36 9.38 6.61
CA ALA A 124 -2.38 10.38 6.88
C ALA A 124 -2.62 11.30 5.67
N GLN A 125 -1.57 11.64 4.94
CA GLN A 125 -1.67 12.47 3.76
C GLN A 125 -2.34 11.74 2.60
N ILE A 126 -1.95 10.50 2.33
CA ILE A 126 -2.59 9.62 1.33
C ILE A 126 -4.08 9.48 1.65
N LYS A 127 -4.41 9.23 2.93
CA LYS A 127 -5.80 9.14 3.38
C LYS A 127 -6.58 10.41 3.04
N SER A 128 -6.04 11.59 3.38
CA SER A 128 -6.70 12.88 3.13
C SER A 128 -6.94 13.13 1.64
N TYR A 129 -5.96 12.82 0.79
CA TYR A 129 -6.12 12.98 -0.66
C TYR A 129 -7.14 12.02 -1.24
N ILE A 130 -7.18 10.76 -0.77
CA ILE A 130 -8.17 9.78 -1.21
C ILE A 130 -9.58 10.20 -0.77
N GLU A 131 -9.74 10.66 0.48
CA GLU A 131 -11.01 11.19 0.97
C GLU A 131 -11.50 12.36 0.14
N ASP A 132 -10.63 13.30 -0.19
CA ASP A 132 -10.96 14.46 -1.00
C ASP A 132 -11.36 14.08 -2.43
N ALA A 133 -10.57 13.22 -3.08
CA ALA A 133 -10.86 12.73 -4.41
C ALA A 133 -12.20 11.99 -4.48
N LEU A 134 -12.51 11.11 -3.53
CA LEU A 134 -13.78 10.39 -3.47
C LEU A 134 -14.96 11.31 -3.18
N ARG A 135 -14.81 12.28 -2.26
CA ARG A 135 -15.86 13.27 -1.96
C ARG A 135 -16.14 14.20 -3.14
N SER A 136 -15.20 14.35 -4.06
CA SER A 136 -15.41 15.13 -5.29
C SER A 136 -16.06 14.32 -6.42
N SER A 137 -15.79 13.03 -6.51
CA SER A 137 -16.22 12.15 -7.61
C SER A 137 -17.54 11.45 -7.31
N VAL A 138 -17.71 10.86 -6.12
CA VAL A 138 -18.88 10.05 -5.77
C VAL A 138 -20.23 10.80 -5.80
N PRO A 139 -20.35 12.07 -5.37
CA PRO A 139 -21.61 12.80 -5.41
C PRO A 139 -22.15 13.10 -6.81
N LYS A 140 -21.38 12.84 -7.85
CA LYS A 140 -21.78 13.00 -9.25
C LYS A 140 -22.47 11.74 -9.80
N LEU A 141 -22.38 10.63 -9.09
CA LEU A 141 -22.83 9.30 -9.51
C LEU A 141 -23.99 8.82 -8.63
N THR A 142 -24.89 8.08 -9.24
CA THR A 142 -25.91 7.32 -8.52
C THR A 142 -25.28 6.09 -7.85
N LEU A 143 -26.00 5.45 -6.93
CA LEU A 143 -25.50 4.25 -6.26
C LEU A 143 -25.22 3.11 -7.26
N ASP A 144 -26.09 2.91 -8.24
CA ASP A 144 -25.91 1.88 -9.27
C ASP A 144 -24.68 2.17 -10.14
N GLU A 145 -24.51 3.42 -10.60
CA GLU A 145 -23.33 3.85 -11.34
C GLU A 145 -22.04 3.68 -10.52
N LEU A 146 -22.11 3.92 -9.21
CA LEU A 146 -20.97 3.74 -8.31
C LEU A 146 -20.53 2.27 -8.24
N PHE A 147 -21.47 1.33 -8.19
CA PHE A 147 -21.16 -0.10 -8.22
C PHE A 147 -20.60 -0.55 -9.57
N GLU A 148 -21.14 -0.03 -10.66
CA GLU A 148 -20.73 -0.39 -12.02
C GLU A 148 -19.35 0.18 -12.35
N LYS A 149 -19.07 1.45 -11.97
CA LYS A 149 -17.86 2.19 -12.36
C LYS A 149 -16.80 2.26 -11.26
N LYS A 150 -16.92 1.45 -10.21
CA LYS A 150 -15.99 1.48 -9.07
C LYS A 150 -14.51 1.39 -9.47
N ASP A 151 -14.20 0.61 -10.51
CA ASP A 151 -12.82 0.42 -10.97
C ASP A 151 -12.32 1.64 -11.74
N GLU A 152 -13.17 2.33 -12.49
CA GLU A 152 -12.85 3.60 -13.16
C GLU A 152 -12.59 4.70 -12.14
N ILE A 153 -13.43 4.78 -11.11
CA ILE A 153 -13.26 5.73 -10.00
C ILE A 153 -11.95 5.45 -9.27
N ALA A 154 -11.63 4.19 -9.01
CA ALA A 154 -10.37 3.81 -8.37
C ALA A 154 -9.15 4.26 -9.17
N LEU A 155 -9.20 4.17 -10.51
CA LEU A 155 -8.14 4.66 -11.40
C LEU A 155 -8.04 6.18 -11.39
N GLU A 156 -9.17 6.89 -11.43
CA GLU A 156 -9.19 8.35 -11.35
C GLU A 156 -8.58 8.86 -10.04
N VAL A 157 -9.01 8.29 -8.92
CA VAL A 157 -8.48 8.60 -7.58
C VAL A 157 -6.99 8.26 -7.51
N GLN A 158 -6.56 7.11 -8.05
CA GLN A 158 -5.16 6.75 -8.13
C GLN A 158 -4.34 7.81 -8.87
N HIS A 159 -4.82 8.31 -10.00
CA HIS A 159 -4.13 9.34 -10.78
C HIS A 159 -3.97 10.64 -9.99
N GLN A 160 -5.04 11.14 -9.40
CA GLN A 160 -5.01 12.38 -8.62
C GLN A 160 -4.06 12.27 -7.44
N VAL A 161 -4.16 11.18 -6.66
CA VAL A 161 -3.29 10.96 -5.49
C VAL A 161 -1.84 10.73 -5.90
N ALA A 162 -1.58 10.04 -7.03
CA ALA A 162 -0.23 9.77 -7.51
C ALA A 162 0.49 11.07 -7.92
N GLU A 163 -0.19 12.01 -8.56
CA GLU A 163 0.35 13.30 -8.96
C GLU A 163 0.84 14.08 -7.73
N GLU A 164 0.00 14.19 -6.71
CA GLU A 164 0.34 14.90 -5.47
C GLU A 164 1.46 14.19 -4.70
N MET A 165 1.37 12.86 -4.53
CA MET A 165 2.32 12.09 -3.72
C MET A 165 3.70 11.95 -4.37
N THR A 166 3.78 12.04 -5.70
CA THR A 166 5.06 12.04 -6.43
C THR A 166 5.94 13.23 -6.02
N THR A 167 5.35 14.39 -5.74
CA THR A 167 6.05 15.60 -5.26
C THR A 167 6.75 15.35 -3.92
N TYR A 168 6.22 14.44 -3.12
CA TYR A 168 6.79 14.04 -1.83
C TYR A 168 7.67 12.79 -1.91
N GLY A 169 7.97 12.29 -3.11
CA GLY A 169 8.82 11.11 -3.29
C GLY A 169 8.15 9.76 -3.00
N TYR A 170 6.81 9.70 -3.06
CA TYR A 170 6.03 8.46 -2.96
C TYR A 170 5.46 8.07 -4.32
N ILE A 171 5.41 6.78 -4.60
CA ILE A 171 4.79 6.19 -5.79
C ILE A 171 3.54 5.44 -5.33
N ILE A 172 2.39 5.85 -5.82
CA ILE A 172 1.14 5.09 -5.68
C ILE A 172 1.13 4.03 -6.77
N VAL A 173 1.16 2.76 -6.35
CA VAL A 173 1.22 1.62 -7.28
C VAL A 173 -0.17 1.22 -7.75
N LYS A 174 -1.10 1.10 -6.79
CA LYS A 174 -2.47 0.72 -7.09
C LYS A 174 -3.42 1.23 -6.00
N THR A 175 -4.59 1.69 -6.44
CA THR A 175 -5.72 2.00 -5.56
C THR A 175 -6.90 1.13 -5.95
N LEU A 176 -7.56 0.52 -4.97
CA LEU A 176 -8.67 -0.41 -5.16
C LEU A 176 -9.80 -0.05 -4.22
N ILE A 177 -11.01 0.04 -4.74
CA ILE A 177 -12.22 0.11 -3.93
C ILE A 177 -12.64 -1.34 -3.64
N THR A 178 -12.39 -1.79 -2.41
CA THR A 178 -12.61 -3.19 -2.01
C THR A 178 -14.05 -3.45 -1.62
N LYS A 179 -14.73 -2.44 -1.06
CA LYS A 179 -16.09 -2.58 -0.56
C LYS A 179 -16.84 -1.26 -0.70
N VAL A 180 -18.11 -1.35 -1.10
CA VAL A 180 -19.07 -0.24 -1.10
C VAL A 180 -20.29 -0.71 -0.32
N GLU A 181 -20.59 -0.09 0.80
CA GLU A 181 -21.72 -0.42 1.67
C GLU A 181 -22.65 0.78 1.79
N PRO A 182 -23.84 0.72 1.22
CA PRO A 182 -24.88 1.70 1.50
C PRO A 182 -25.46 1.49 2.89
N ASP A 183 -26.19 2.47 3.37
CA ASP A 183 -26.94 2.39 4.63
C ASP A 183 -27.78 1.13 4.72
N ALA A 184 -27.99 0.61 5.91
CA ALA A 184 -28.69 -0.65 6.16
C ALA A 184 -30.12 -0.64 5.59
N GLU A 185 -30.84 0.48 5.70
CA GLU A 185 -32.20 0.65 5.20
C GLU A 185 -32.25 0.57 3.66
N VAL A 186 -31.30 1.23 2.99
CA VAL A 186 -31.20 1.19 1.53
C VAL A 186 -30.80 -0.21 1.06
N LYS A 187 -29.88 -0.86 1.75
CA LYS A 187 -29.45 -2.23 1.45
C LYS A 187 -30.62 -3.22 1.55
N GLN A 188 -31.47 -3.07 2.56
CA GLN A 188 -32.67 -3.91 2.70
C GLN A 188 -33.65 -3.67 1.54
N SER A 189 -33.94 -2.40 1.25
CA SER A 189 -34.84 -2.03 0.14
C SER A 189 -34.35 -2.54 -1.22
N MET A 190 -33.07 -2.44 -1.50
CA MET A 190 -32.43 -3.00 -2.70
C MET A 190 -32.56 -4.52 -2.76
N ASN A 191 -32.40 -5.22 -1.66
CA ASN A 191 -32.59 -6.68 -1.60
C ASN A 191 -34.05 -7.08 -1.90
N GLU A 192 -35.04 -6.33 -1.39
CA GLU A 192 -36.44 -6.56 -1.64
C GLU A 192 -36.82 -6.30 -3.12
N ILE A 193 -36.33 -5.21 -3.69
CA ILE A 193 -36.49 -4.88 -5.12
C ILE A 193 -35.88 -5.97 -6.00
N ASN A 194 -34.63 -6.38 -5.70
CA ASN A 194 -33.96 -7.43 -6.45
C ASN A 194 -34.69 -8.78 -6.35
N ALA A 195 -35.22 -9.12 -5.19
CA ALA A 195 -35.99 -10.34 -4.98
C ALA A 195 -37.32 -10.31 -5.80
N ALA A 196 -37.99 -9.16 -5.80
CA ALA A 196 -39.23 -8.97 -6.61
C ALA A 196 -38.91 -9.03 -8.11
N GLN A 197 -37.85 -8.40 -8.57
CA GLN A 197 -37.37 -8.43 -9.95
C GLN A 197 -37.07 -9.86 -10.41
N ARG A 198 -36.30 -10.63 -9.61
CA ARG A 198 -35.99 -12.03 -9.91
C ARG A 198 -37.27 -12.90 -10.01
N LYS A 199 -38.21 -12.71 -9.09
CA LYS A 199 -39.52 -13.39 -9.15
C LYS A 199 -40.28 -13.06 -10.41
N ARG A 200 -40.27 -11.79 -10.83
CA ARG A 200 -40.96 -11.34 -12.07
C ARG A 200 -40.31 -11.97 -13.31
N VAL A 201 -38.98 -11.96 -13.41
CA VAL A 201 -38.24 -12.57 -14.53
C VAL A 201 -38.49 -14.08 -14.58
N ALA A 202 -38.43 -14.78 -13.46
CA ALA A 202 -38.67 -16.21 -13.38
C ALA A 202 -40.12 -16.55 -13.81
N ALA A 203 -41.12 -15.75 -13.39
CA ALA A 203 -42.50 -15.96 -13.81
C ALA A 203 -42.69 -15.71 -15.31
N GLN A 204 -42.01 -14.71 -15.88
CA GLN A 204 -42.04 -14.41 -17.31
C GLN A 204 -41.42 -15.55 -18.13
N GLU A 205 -40.25 -16.06 -17.70
CA GLU A 205 -39.58 -17.18 -18.36
C GLU A 205 -40.39 -18.48 -18.31
N LEU A 206 -41.05 -18.75 -17.18
CA LEU A 206 -41.98 -19.90 -17.06
C LEU A 206 -43.16 -19.75 -18.01
N ALA A 207 -43.78 -18.58 -18.07
CA ALA A 207 -44.91 -18.32 -18.98
C ALA A 207 -44.51 -18.45 -20.46
N GLU A 208 -43.32 -17.99 -20.82
CA GLU A 208 -42.78 -18.13 -22.17
C GLU A 208 -42.43 -19.60 -22.50
N ALA A 209 -41.87 -20.35 -21.58
CA ALA A 209 -41.65 -21.79 -21.73
C ALA A 209 -42.96 -22.58 -21.91
N ASP A 210 -44.01 -22.23 -21.15
CA ASP A 210 -45.30 -22.86 -21.28
C ASP A 210 -45.99 -22.49 -22.62
N LYS A 211 -45.84 -21.24 -23.07
CA LYS A 211 -46.30 -20.80 -24.39
C LYS A 211 -45.63 -21.60 -25.51
N ILE A 212 -44.30 -21.77 -25.43
CA ILE A 212 -43.55 -22.56 -26.42
C ILE A 212 -44.03 -24.01 -26.43
N LYS A 213 -44.25 -24.63 -25.26
CA LYS A 213 -44.78 -25.99 -25.16
C LYS A 213 -46.14 -26.13 -25.82
N ILE A 214 -47.04 -25.17 -25.55
CA ILE A 214 -48.39 -25.19 -26.15
C ILE A 214 -48.33 -25.04 -27.66
N VAL A 215 -47.51 -24.09 -28.17
CA VAL A 215 -47.33 -23.87 -29.61
C VAL A 215 -46.72 -25.11 -30.27
N THR A 216 -45.69 -25.68 -29.69
CA THR A 216 -45.02 -26.89 -30.24
C THR A 216 -45.97 -28.10 -30.23
N ALA A 217 -46.77 -28.26 -29.18
CA ALA A 217 -47.81 -29.32 -29.13
C ALA A 217 -48.88 -29.13 -30.20
N ALA A 218 -49.38 -27.92 -30.39
CA ALA A 218 -50.38 -27.59 -31.44
C ALA A 218 -49.82 -27.83 -32.86
N GLU A 219 -48.56 -27.43 -33.12
CA GLU A 219 -47.90 -27.69 -34.40
C GLU A 219 -47.67 -29.20 -34.65
N ALA A 220 -47.36 -29.98 -33.61
CA ALA A 220 -47.25 -31.44 -33.71
C ALA A 220 -48.59 -32.13 -33.99
N GLU A 221 -49.74 -31.57 -33.52
CA GLU A 221 -51.05 -32.08 -33.86
C GLU A 221 -51.46 -31.76 -35.31
N VAL A 222 -51.18 -30.57 -35.79
CA VAL A 222 -51.45 -30.14 -37.18
C VAL A 222 -50.58 -30.92 -38.19
N GLY A 223 -49.37 -31.30 -37.80
CA GLY A 223 -48.43 -32.10 -38.63
C GLY A 223 -48.74 -33.60 -38.69
N ARG A 224 -49.73 -34.12 -37.96
CA ARG A 224 -50.17 -35.50 -38.12
C ARG A 224 -51.01 -35.65 -39.41
N PRO A 225 -50.54 -36.40 -40.42
CA PRO A 225 -51.32 -36.61 -41.63
C PRO A 225 -52.53 -37.41 -41.24
N SER A 226 -53.73 -36.84 -41.57
CA SER A 226 -55.02 -37.50 -41.51
C SER A 226 -55.13 -38.61 -42.58
N GLY A 227 -54.34 -39.61 -42.45
CA GLY A 227 -54.30 -40.72 -43.40
C GLY A 227 -54.24 -42.04 -42.70
N LEU A 228 -55.45 -42.60 -42.47
CA LEU A 228 -55.79 -44.01 -42.73
C LEU A 228 -57.14 -44.38 -42.10
N ARG A 229 -58.16 -43.88 -42.73
CA ARG A 229 -59.37 -44.64 -42.71
C ARG A 229 -59.23 -45.73 -43.78
N LYS A 230 -58.86 -46.93 -43.39
CA LYS A 230 -59.05 -48.12 -44.24
C LYS A 230 -60.38 -48.76 -43.87
N THR A 231 -61.16 -48.82 -44.84
CA THR A 231 -62.33 -49.66 -44.99
C THR A 231 -62.11 -51.12 -44.75
#